data_c27d1cb65c7b107f6affc27eb504ed5b
#
_entry.id   c27d1cb65c7b107f6affc27eb504ed5b
#
_cell.length_a   1.000
_cell.length_b   1.000
_cell.length_c   1.000
_cell.angle_alpha   90.00
_cell.angle_beta   90.00
_cell.angle_gamma   90.00
#
_symmetry.space_group_name_H-M   'P 1'
#
loop_
_entity.id
_entity.type
_entity.pdbx_description
1 polymer ?
#
loop_
_entity_poly.entity_id
_entity_poly.type
_entity_poly.pdbx_seq_one_letter_code
_entity_poly.pdbx_strand_id
1 'polypeptide(L)'
;MIDLPHDISTDSYVGAVERDIKQTRKNRYALSFAAEAAEEYGLTKEVFNPCGKINAAASESGEKHNFEYMGHLKAMGEDSTWLDEEDMKSITGSNYYLSGLLTPKTITIQSAAYTRKFAEGLSRNIDIHENSPVVSLERTGGVWKAITPKGSVTAPKVILSVNGHLQSFGFLKNRLMHIFLYASMTRELSESEVRKLGGEPSWGAAPANPFGSSVRKICGTGGHRILVRNKFHFSSSLEASEHDIKRTVGDHDRSFKRRFPMLEDVEMEYRWGGRLCLSRNGVQVFGEIEKGLFAACCQNGLGASKGTLAGIFAAEHACQYDNQYIEDQLNEAQPTRLPPEPFATIGATTYLKWQEWCAGLEK
;
A
#
# COMPACT_ATOMS: atom_id res chain seq x y z
N MET A 1 -3.70 1.78 -4.47
CA MET A 1 -3.31 2.82 -5.43
C MET A 1 -1.82 2.71 -5.66
N ILE A 2 -1.39 2.80 -6.90
CA ILE A 2 0.02 2.90 -7.26
C ILE A 2 0.31 4.40 -7.36
N ASP A 3 1.09 4.92 -6.44
CA ASP A 3 1.14 6.35 -6.17
C ASP A 3 2.45 7.01 -6.57
N LEU A 4 2.39 8.31 -6.86
CA LEU A 4 3.55 9.18 -6.84
C LEU A 4 4.13 9.21 -5.41
N PRO A 5 5.44 9.42 -5.24
CA PRO A 5 6.02 9.39 -3.92
C PRO A 5 5.42 10.50 -3.07
N HIS A 6 4.60 10.07 -2.15
CA HIS A 6 4.18 10.86 -1.01
C HIS A 6 4.94 10.30 0.18
N ASP A 7 5.93 11.02 0.64
CA ASP A 7 6.66 10.61 1.83
C ASP A 7 5.79 10.87 3.05
N ILE A 8 5.14 9.82 3.52
CA ILE A 8 4.30 9.84 4.73
C ILE A 8 5.13 10.02 6.02
N SER A 9 6.44 10.00 5.93
CA SER A 9 7.36 10.14 7.08
C SER A 9 7.85 11.57 7.29
N THR A 10 7.62 12.49 6.35
CA THR A 10 8.10 13.88 6.44
C THR A 10 6.95 14.87 6.47
N ASP A 11 6.95 15.71 7.49
CA ASP A 11 6.05 16.87 7.62
C ASP A 11 6.49 18.06 6.74
N SER A 12 7.53 17.89 5.92
CA SER A 12 8.11 18.97 5.12
C SER A 12 8.68 18.46 3.80
N TYR A 13 8.32 19.16 2.73
CA TYR A 13 8.86 18.92 1.36
C TYR A 13 10.15 19.73 1.08
N VAL A 14 10.65 20.48 2.04
CA VAL A 14 11.86 21.31 1.85
C VAL A 14 13.08 20.45 1.54
N GLY A 15 13.74 20.74 0.41
CA GLY A 15 14.92 20.02 -0.04
C GLY A 15 14.66 18.60 -0.61
N ALA A 16 13.41 18.20 -0.74
CA ALA A 16 13.06 16.85 -1.21
C ALA A 16 12.88 16.73 -2.75
N VAL A 17 12.85 17.82 -3.50
CA VAL A 17 12.47 17.85 -4.92
C VAL A 17 13.29 16.88 -5.78
N GLU A 18 14.62 16.95 -5.71
CA GLU A 18 15.49 16.08 -6.52
C GLU A 18 15.33 14.60 -6.18
N ARG A 19 15.27 14.28 -4.88
CA ARG A 19 15.04 12.92 -4.40
C ARG A 19 13.71 12.38 -4.92
N ASP A 20 12.66 13.19 -4.82
CA ASP A 20 11.30 12.78 -5.16
C ASP A 20 11.09 12.71 -6.69
N ILE A 21 11.80 13.52 -7.48
CA ILE A 21 11.88 13.36 -8.94
C ILE A 21 12.48 12.00 -9.31
N LYS A 22 13.60 11.60 -8.68
CA LYS A 22 14.22 10.28 -8.91
C LYS A 22 13.26 9.15 -8.55
N GLN A 23 12.60 9.25 -7.39
CA GLN A 23 11.64 8.25 -6.97
C GLN A 23 10.40 8.21 -7.88
N THR A 24 9.93 9.35 -8.35
CA THR A 24 8.80 9.44 -9.30
C THR A 24 9.13 8.76 -10.62
N ARG A 25 10.35 8.91 -11.14
CA ARG A 25 10.79 8.20 -12.34
C ARG A 25 10.77 6.68 -12.15
N LYS A 26 11.28 6.19 -11.00
CA LYS A 26 11.19 4.76 -10.64
C LYS A 26 9.72 4.30 -10.57
N ASN A 27 8.86 5.06 -9.90
CA ASN A 27 7.44 4.71 -9.80
C ASN A 27 6.75 4.67 -11.16
N ARG A 28 7.06 5.59 -12.07
CA ARG A 28 6.54 5.58 -13.45
C ARG A 28 6.97 4.34 -14.21
N TYR A 29 8.20 3.90 -14.05
CA TYR A 29 8.65 2.64 -14.65
C TYR A 29 7.81 1.46 -14.14
N ALA A 30 7.52 1.41 -12.82
CA ALA A 30 6.60 0.41 -12.27
C ALA A 30 5.18 0.53 -12.84
N LEU A 31 4.68 1.75 -13.05
CA LEU A 31 3.35 1.99 -13.62
C LEU A 31 3.27 1.54 -15.08
N SER A 32 4.30 1.82 -15.89
CA SER A 32 4.38 1.36 -17.29
C SER A 32 4.37 -0.17 -17.35
N PHE A 33 5.24 -0.81 -16.58
CA PHE A 33 5.27 -2.28 -16.50
C PHE A 33 3.93 -2.88 -16.06
N ALA A 34 3.30 -2.27 -15.04
CA ALA A 34 1.99 -2.74 -14.57
C ALA A 34 0.88 -2.53 -15.61
N ALA A 35 0.96 -1.46 -16.41
CA ALA A 35 0.01 -1.19 -17.50
C ALA A 35 0.19 -2.18 -18.66
N GLU A 36 1.42 -2.44 -19.08
CA GLU A 36 1.75 -3.45 -20.10
C GLU A 36 1.26 -4.83 -19.70
N ALA A 37 1.54 -5.25 -18.45
CA ALA A 37 1.05 -6.51 -17.92
C ALA A 37 -0.48 -6.56 -17.77
N ALA A 38 -1.12 -5.44 -17.43
CA ALA A 38 -2.58 -5.35 -17.37
C ALA A 38 -3.21 -5.55 -18.75
N GLU A 39 -2.59 -5.00 -19.80
CA GLU A 39 -3.01 -5.20 -21.19
C GLU A 39 -2.77 -6.64 -21.64
N GLU A 40 -1.55 -7.17 -21.44
CA GLU A 40 -1.17 -8.53 -21.82
C GLU A 40 -2.07 -9.60 -21.19
N TYR A 41 -2.43 -9.42 -19.91
CA TYR A 41 -3.24 -10.39 -19.17
C TYR A 41 -4.74 -10.06 -19.16
N GLY A 42 -5.17 -9.03 -19.90
CA GLY A 42 -6.56 -8.68 -20.09
C GLY A 42 -7.26 -8.20 -18.81
N LEU A 43 -6.57 -7.43 -17.97
CA LEU A 43 -7.15 -6.86 -16.76
C LEU A 43 -8.17 -5.77 -17.10
N THR A 44 -9.37 -5.90 -16.53
CA THR A 44 -10.45 -4.92 -16.78
C THR A 44 -10.23 -3.62 -15.99
N LYS A 45 -10.96 -2.56 -16.36
CA LYS A 45 -10.96 -1.29 -15.60
C LYS A 45 -11.41 -1.45 -14.14
N GLU A 46 -12.18 -2.47 -13.80
CA GLU A 46 -12.52 -2.79 -12.42
C GLU A 46 -11.29 -3.18 -11.59
N VAL A 47 -10.33 -3.87 -12.23
CA VAL A 47 -9.12 -4.39 -11.57
C VAL A 47 -7.98 -3.38 -11.62
N PHE A 48 -7.82 -2.69 -12.77
CA PHE A 48 -6.72 -1.75 -13.05
C PHE A 48 -7.28 -0.50 -13.73
N ASN A 49 -7.35 0.61 -12.98
CA ASN A 49 -7.99 1.84 -13.47
C ASN A 49 -7.05 3.05 -13.32
N PRO A 50 -6.57 3.63 -14.44
CA PRO A 50 -5.74 4.83 -14.43
C PRO A 50 -6.59 6.11 -14.27
N CYS A 51 -7.35 6.21 -13.20
CA CYS A 51 -8.29 7.30 -12.93
C CYS A 51 -7.72 8.41 -12.04
N GLY A 52 -6.45 8.33 -11.65
CA GLY A 52 -5.87 9.25 -10.69
C GLY A 52 -6.21 8.90 -9.24
N LYS A 53 -5.78 9.78 -8.34
CA LYS A 53 -6.01 9.68 -6.89
C LYS A 53 -6.38 11.05 -6.35
N ILE A 54 -7.30 11.10 -5.41
CA ILE A 54 -7.65 12.30 -4.65
C ILE A 54 -7.03 12.21 -3.27
N ASN A 55 -6.26 13.21 -2.86
CA ASN A 55 -5.94 13.47 -1.46
C ASN A 55 -7.05 14.36 -0.91
N ALA A 56 -7.97 13.80 -0.14
CA ALA A 56 -9.14 14.49 0.38
C ALA A 56 -8.84 15.13 1.74
N ALA A 57 -9.15 16.39 1.90
CA ALA A 57 -9.03 17.13 3.14
C ALA A 57 -10.40 17.30 3.81
N ALA A 58 -10.49 16.94 5.09
CA ALA A 58 -11.68 17.13 5.92
C ALA A 58 -11.47 18.18 7.03
N SER A 59 -10.32 18.84 7.00
CA SER A 59 -9.91 19.84 7.98
C SER A 59 -9.04 20.92 7.34
N GLU A 60 -8.99 22.10 7.93
CA GLU A 60 -8.09 23.20 7.51
C GLU A 60 -6.61 22.75 7.49
N SER A 61 -6.19 21.92 8.43
CA SER A 61 -4.84 21.36 8.43
C SER A 61 -4.59 20.41 7.26
N GLY A 62 -5.60 19.65 6.84
CA GLY A 62 -5.56 18.82 5.65
C GLY A 62 -5.48 19.65 4.38
N GLU A 63 -6.25 20.75 4.28
CA GLU A 63 -6.17 21.67 3.16
C GLU A 63 -4.78 22.31 3.03
N LYS A 64 -4.24 22.79 4.15
CA LYS A 64 -2.88 23.33 4.18
C LYS A 64 -1.86 22.31 3.70
N HIS A 65 -1.96 21.06 4.15
CA HIS A 65 -1.07 19.98 3.70
C HIS A 65 -1.20 19.75 2.19
N ASN A 66 -2.41 19.67 1.65
CA ASN A 66 -2.65 19.50 0.21
C ASN A 66 -2.12 20.70 -0.59
N PHE A 67 -2.22 21.91 -0.06
CA PHE A 67 -1.68 23.09 -0.72
C PHE A 67 -0.15 23.08 -0.79
N GLU A 68 0.52 22.69 0.29
CA GLU A 68 1.98 22.49 0.33
C GLU A 68 2.42 21.37 -0.62
N TYR A 69 1.66 20.28 -0.66
CA TYR A 69 1.92 19.16 -1.56
C TYR A 69 1.72 19.56 -3.04
N MET A 70 0.70 20.36 -3.36
CA MET A 70 0.51 20.90 -4.72
C MET A 70 1.70 21.76 -5.15
N GLY A 71 2.22 22.61 -4.25
CA GLY A 71 3.44 23.38 -4.51
C GLY A 71 4.66 22.50 -4.79
N HIS A 72 4.82 21.42 -4.04
CA HIS A 72 5.88 20.44 -4.24
C HIS A 72 5.75 19.70 -5.58
N LEU A 73 4.56 19.23 -5.93
CA LEU A 73 4.28 18.59 -7.22
C LEU A 73 4.61 19.53 -8.38
N LYS A 74 4.21 20.80 -8.29
CA LYS A 74 4.56 21.80 -9.28
C LYS A 74 6.08 22.00 -9.43
N ALA A 75 6.80 22.02 -8.33
CA ALA A 75 8.27 22.12 -8.33
C ALA A 75 8.94 20.88 -8.96
N MET A 76 8.28 19.72 -8.90
CA MET A 76 8.72 18.48 -9.56
C MET A 76 8.32 18.39 -11.03
N GLY A 77 7.51 19.32 -11.56
CA GLY A 77 6.93 19.25 -12.90
C GLY A 77 5.79 18.24 -13.02
N GLU A 78 5.10 17.97 -11.93
CA GLU A 78 3.96 17.04 -11.87
C GLU A 78 2.63 17.77 -11.90
N ASP A 79 1.67 17.19 -12.66
CA ASP A 79 0.32 17.73 -12.77
C ASP A 79 -0.50 17.41 -11.50
N SER A 80 -1.26 18.39 -11.05
CA SER A 80 -2.26 18.22 -10.02
C SER A 80 -3.39 19.24 -10.21
N THR A 81 -4.59 18.90 -9.70
CA THR A 81 -5.76 19.76 -9.79
C THR A 81 -6.36 19.91 -8.40
N TRP A 82 -6.57 21.16 -7.98
CA TRP A 82 -7.32 21.45 -6.77
C TRP A 82 -8.81 21.22 -7.02
N LEU A 83 -9.44 20.53 -6.11
CA LEU A 83 -10.88 20.28 -6.06
C LEU A 83 -11.45 21.03 -4.85
N ASP A 84 -12.42 21.89 -5.07
CA ASP A 84 -13.12 22.57 -3.99
C ASP A 84 -14.21 21.72 -3.35
N GLU A 85 -14.97 22.26 -2.42
CA GLU A 85 -16.05 21.55 -1.71
C GLU A 85 -17.15 21.07 -2.66
N GLU A 86 -17.50 21.86 -3.70
CA GLU A 86 -18.52 21.49 -4.68
C GLU A 86 -18.03 20.35 -5.58
N ASP A 87 -16.78 20.41 -6.02
CA ASP A 87 -16.13 19.33 -6.78
C ASP A 87 -16.09 18.03 -5.96
N MET A 88 -15.65 18.13 -4.69
CA MET A 88 -15.60 16.97 -3.80
C MET A 88 -16.96 16.37 -3.55
N LYS A 89 -18.00 17.20 -3.36
CA LYS A 89 -19.39 16.75 -3.23
C LYS A 89 -19.89 16.08 -4.52
N SER A 90 -19.61 16.67 -5.66
CA SER A 90 -19.96 16.12 -6.99
C SER A 90 -19.37 14.74 -7.21
N ILE A 91 -18.12 14.54 -6.78
CA ILE A 91 -17.41 13.25 -6.91
C ILE A 91 -17.87 12.24 -5.87
N THR A 92 -17.90 12.64 -4.59
CA THR A 92 -18.08 11.70 -3.48
C THR A 92 -19.53 11.49 -3.05
N GLY A 93 -20.41 12.42 -3.38
CA GLY A 93 -21.78 12.48 -2.86
C GLY A 93 -21.86 12.93 -1.40
N SER A 94 -20.75 13.39 -0.81
CA SER A 94 -20.62 13.74 0.60
C SER A 94 -20.20 15.21 0.78
N ASN A 95 -20.80 15.88 1.77
CA ASN A 95 -20.38 17.23 2.21
C ASN A 95 -19.31 17.19 3.29
N TYR A 96 -18.65 16.05 3.50
CA TYR A 96 -17.67 15.89 4.58
C TYR A 96 -16.32 16.53 4.28
N TYR A 97 -15.95 16.62 3.02
CA TYR A 97 -14.65 17.08 2.58
C TYR A 97 -14.71 18.57 2.22
N LEU A 98 -13.74 19.33 2.72
CA LEU A 98 -13.57 20.74 2.42
C LEU A 98 -12.93 20.96 1.05
N SER A 99 -11.99 20.07 0.68
CA SER A 99 -11.28 20.13 -0.59
C SER A 99 -10.60 18.80 -0.93
N GLY A 100 -10.02 18.72 -2.11
CA GLY A 100 -9.20 17.60 -2.55
C GLY A 100 -8.06 18.03 -3.47
N LEU A 101 -7.03 17.23 -3.56
CA LEU A 101 -5.97 17.38 -4.55
C LEU A 101 -5.94 16.14 -5.45
N LEU A 102 -6.32 16.30 -6.71
CA LEU A 102 -6.29 15.22 -7.70
C LEU A 102 -4.89 15.14 -8.33
N THR A 103 -4.31 13.94 -8.31
CA THR A 103 -3.09 13.59 -9.05
C THR A 103 -3.45 12.61 -10.17
N PRO A 104 -3.48 13.05 -11.45
CA PRO A 104 -4.11 12.30 -12.54
C PRO A 104 -3.32 11.06 -12.97
N LYS A 105 -2.02 11.02 -12.73
CA LYS A 105 -1.13 9.93 -13.17
C LYS A 105 -1.06 8.73 -12.22
N THR A 106 -1.96 8.64 -11.27
CA THR A 106 -2.05 7.53 -10.31
C THR A 106 -3.02 6.46 -10.81
N ILE A 107 -2.72 5.20 -10.53
CA ILE A 107 -3.57 4.07 -10.90
C ILE A 107 -4.25 3.52 -9.65
N THR A 108 -5.56 3.33 -9.74
CA THR A 108 -6.35 2.64 -8.72
C THR A 108 -6.47 1.17 -9.09
N ILE A 109 -6.12 0.29 -8.16
CA ILE A 109 -6.21 -1.17 -8.36
C ILE A 109 -7.16 -1.82 -7.36
N GLN A 110 -7.83 -2.88 -7.77
CA GLN A 110 -8.45 -3.85 -6.88
C GLN A 110 -7.38 -4.88 -6.50
N SER A 111 -6.73 -4.68 -5.35
CA SER A 111 -5.47 -5.34 -5.02
C SER A 111 -5.53 -6.87 -5.08
N ALA A 112 -6.61 -7.49 -4.57
CA ALA A 112 -6.74 -8.94 -4.58
C ALA A 112 -6.95 -9.50 -6.00
N ALA A 113 -7.83 -8.86 -6.78
CA ALA A 113 -8.08 -9.27 -8.17
C ALA A 113 -6.84 -9.01 -9.05
N TYR A 114 -6.16 -7.87 -8.84
CA TYR A 114 -4.91 -7.55 -9.55
C TYR A 114 -3.87 -8.65 -9.34
N THR A 115 -3.58 -9.01 -8.08
CA THR A 115 -2.59 -10.05 -7.77
C THR A 115 -2.96 -11.42 -8.34
N ARG A 116 -4.25 -11.81 -8.21
CA ARG A 116 -4.72 -13.11 -8.74
C ARG A 116 -4.68 -13.16 -10.26
N LYS A 117 -5.15 -12.12 -10.94
CA LYS A 117 -5.15 -12.07 -12.40
C LYS A 117 -3.74 -11.99 -12.97
N PHE A 118 -2.85 -11.29 -12.29
CA PHE A 118 -1.44 -11.26 -12.64
C PHE A 118 -0.81 -12.65 -12.52
N ALA A 119 -1.06 -13.36 -11.41
CA ALA A 119 -0.58 -14.72 -11.23
C ALA A 119 -1.17 -15.71 -12.27
N GLU A 120 -2.47 -15.58 -12.59
CA GLU A 120 -3.13 -16.36 -13.64
C GLU A 120 -2.48 -16.13 -15.01
N GLY A 121 -2.17 -14.88 -15.37
CA GLY A 121 -1.44 -14.54 -16.58
C GLY A 121 -0.04 -15.16 -16.63
N LEU A 122 0.71 -15.02 -15.54
CA LEU A 122 2.07 -15.56 -15.41
C LEU A 122 2.13 -17.09 -15.44
N SER A 123 1.10 -17.80 -14.95
CA SER A 123 1.08 -19.27 -14.89
C SER A 123 1.22 -19.97 -16.25
N ARG A 124 1.09 -19.22 -17.34
CA ARG A 124 1.37 -19.70 -18.71
C ARG A 124 2.86 -19.93 -18.98
N ASN A 125 3.72 -19.24 -18.23
CA ASN A 125 5.16 -19.20 -18.49
C ASN A 125 6.00 -19.68 -17.30
N ILE A 126 5.41 -19.80 -16.10
CA ILE A 126 6.08 -20.20 -14.87
C ILE A 126 5.21 -21.17 -14.06
N ASP A 127 5.84 -22.02 -13.26
CA ASP A 127 5.14 -22.88 -12.31
C ASP A 127 4.83 -22.11 -11.03
N ILE A 128 3.54 -22.00 -10.68
CA ILE A 128 3.07 -21.39 -9.45
C ILE A 128 2.50 -22.46 -8.52
N HIS A 129 3.13 -22.65 -7.37
CA HIS A 129 2.71 -23.64 -6.37
C HIS A 129 1.99 -22.95 -5.21
N GLU A 130 0.66 -22.91 -5.27
CA GLU A 130 -0.19 -22.46 -4.17
C GLU A 130 -0.23 -23.49 -3.03
N ASN A 131 -0.62 -23.04 -1.82
CA ASN A 131 -0.71 -23.90 -0.64
C ASN A 131 0.57 -24.71 -0.34
N SER A 132 1.71 -24.11 -0.69
CA SER A 132 3.04 -24.70 -0.57
C SER A 132 3.97 -23.84 0.28
N PRO A 133 3.68 -23.67 1.59
CA PRO A 133 4.48 -22.82 2.46
C PRO A 133 5.91 -23.36 2.57
N VAL A 134 6.89 -22.52 2.31
CA VAL A 134 8.29 -22.84 2.56
C VAL A 134 8.56 -22.73 4.05
N VAL A 135 8.89 -23.86 4.68
CA VAL A 135 9.13 -23.95 6.13
C VAL A 135 10.61 -23.93 6.49
N SER A 136 11.49 -24.23 5.54
CA SER A 136 12.94 -24.16 5.71
C SER A 136 13.61 -23.82 4.38
N LEU A 137 14.72 -23.10 4.47
CA LEU A 137 15.57 -22.77 3.35
C LEU A 137 17.00 -23.14 3.70
N GLU A 138 17.59 -24.07 2.95
CA GLU A 138 18.90 -24.66 3.21
C GLU A 138 19.82 -24.49 2.01
N ARG A 139 21.12 -24.35 2.27
CA ARG A 139 22.13 -24.29 1.23
C ARG A 139 23.02 -25.53 1.30
N THR A 140 23.05 -26.31 0.22
CA THR A 140 23.85 -27.53 0.12
C THR A 140 24.52 -27.63 -1.26
N GLY A 141 25.80 -27.89 -1.29
CA GLY A 141 26.52 -28.06 -2.56
C GLY A 141 26.50 -26.83 -3.50
N GLY A 142 26.34 -25.62 -2.94
CA GLY A 142 26.32 -24.38 -3.72
C GLY A 142 24.93 -23.99 -4.25
N VAL A 143 23.91 -24.80 -4.04
CA VAL A 143 22.49 -24.55 -4.44
C VAL A 143 21.60 -24.38 -3.21
N TRP A 144 20.50 -23.68 -3.39
CA TRP A 144 19.46 -23.49 -2.37
C TRP A 144 18.38 -24.55 -2.51
N LYS A 145 17.88 -25.03 -1.37
CA LYS A 145 16.77 -25.96 -1.27
C LYS A 145 15.66 -25.35 -0.42
N ALA A 146 14.54 -25.05 -1.05
CA ALA A 146 13.31 -24.61 -0.37
C ALA A 146 12.47 -25.85 -0.01
N ILE A 147 12.19 -26.02 1.28
CA ILE A 147 11.48 -27.20 1.81
C ILE A 147 10.06 -26.78 2.17
N THR A 148 9.10 -27.59 1.71
CA THR A 148 7.68 -27.49 2.08
C THR A 148 7.24 -28.77 2.78
N PRO A 149 6.07 -28.80 3.44
CA PRO A 149 5.55 -30.04 4.05
C PRO A 149 5.33 -31.19 3.07
N LYS A 150 5.19 -30.90 1.77
CA LYS A 150 4.87 -31.90 0.74
C LYS A 150 6.01 -32.19 -0.24
N GLY A 151 7.12 -31.48 -0.13
CA GLY A 151 8.24 -31.66 -1.06
C GLY A 151 9.27 -30.53 -0.96
N SER A 152 10.17 -30.47 -1.92
CA SER A 152 11.20 -29.41 -1.96
C SER A 152 11.54 -29.03 -3.39
N VAL A 153 12.02 -27.80 -3.55
CA VAL A 153 12.56 -27.26 -4.82
C VAL A 153 14.01 -26.89 -4.59
N THR A 154 14.88 -27.24 -5.53
CA THR A 154 16.30 -26.88 -5.49
C THR A 154 16.63 -25.98 -6.68
N ALA A 155 17.29 -24.86 -6.41
CA ALA A 155 17.68 -23.89 -7.42
C ALA A 155 19.03 -23.24 -7.09
N PRO A 156 19.82 -22.83 -8.10
CA PRO A 156 21.06 -22.07 -7.87
C PRO A 156 20.82 -20.67 -7.34
N LYS A 157 19.66 -20.10 -7.64
CA LYS A 157 19.26 -18.75 -7.21
C LYS A 157 17.84 -18.77 -6.65
N VAL A 158 17.63 -18.00 -5.58
CA VAL A 158 16.32 -17.83 -4.92
C VAL A 158 16.09 -16.35 -4.67
N ILE A 159 14.91 -15.85 -4.95
CA ILE A 159 14.46 -14.49 -4.63
C ILE A 159 13.40 -14.59 -3.54
N LEU A 160 13.69 -14.01 -2.37
CA LEU A 160 12.75 -13.89 -1.27
C LEU A 160 11.91 -12.60 -1.44
N SER A 161 10.65 -12.75 -1.84
CA SER A 161 9.67 -11.66 -1.92
C SER A 161 8.62 -11.75 -0.80
N VAL A 162 9.04 -12.24 0.37
CA VAL A 162 8.20 -12.62 1.50
C VAL A 162 7.90 -11.46 2.47
N ASN A 163 8.28 -10.24 2.11
CA ASN A 163 8.08 -9.01 2.87
C ASN A 163 8.55 -9.17 4.33
N GLY A 164 7.69 -8.94 5.33
CA GLY A 164 8.05 -9.04 6.75
C GLY A 164 8.40 -10.45 7.23
N HIS A 165 8.01 -11.51 6.49
CA HIS A 165 8.42 -12.88 6.80
C HIS A 165 9.90 -13.16 6.58
N LEU A 166 10.67 -12.22 6.02
CA LEU A 166 12.11 -12.36 5.88
C LEU A 166 12.80 -12.67 7.23
N GLN A 167 12.26 -12.13 8.34
CA GLN A 167 12.76 -12.41 9.68
C GLN A 167 12.53 -13.87 10.13
N SER A 168 11.50 -14.54 9.60
CA SER A 168 11.21 -15.97 9.88
C SER A 168 12.26 -16.90 9.26
N PHE A 169 12.92 -16.45 8.19
CA PHE A 169 14.05 -17.15 7.57
C PHE A 169 15.39 -16.82 8.21
N GLY A 170 15.40 -16.05 9.32
CA GLY A 170 16.62 -15.71 10.06
C GLY A 170 17.30 -14.42 9.68
N PHE A 171 16.83 -13.75 8.61
CA PHE A 171 17.45 -12.52 8.10
C PHE A 171 16.87 -11.27 8.74
N LEU A 172 17.68 -10.24 8.93
CA LEU A 172 17.31 -8.90 9.42
C LEU A 172 16.49 -8.90 10.72
N LYS A 173 16.75 -9.81 11.63
CA LYS A 173 16.09 -9.87 12.94
C LYS A 173 16.15 -8.52 13.65
N ASN A 174 15.02 -8.09 14.22
CA ASN A 174 14.87 -6.83 14.94
C ASN A 174 15.15 -5.57 14.10
N ARG A 175 14.89 -5.61 12.79
CA ARG A 175 15.05 -4.46 11.90
C ARG A 175 13.77 -4.10 11.14
N LEU A 176 12.78 -4.97 11.12
CA LEU A 176 11.52 -4.80 10.41
C LEU A 176 10.36 -4.67 11.39
N MET A 177 9.52 -3.67 11.14
CA MET A 177 8.30 -3.40 11.94
C MET A 177 7.07 -3.94 11.22
N HIS A 178 6.19 -4.60 11.96
CA HIS A 178 4.89 -5.03 11.44
C HIS A 178 3.81 -4.08 11.93
N ILE A 179 3.23 -3.35 10.98
CA ILE A 179 2.12 -2.44 11.24
C ILE A 179 0.88 -3.01 10.55
N PHE A 180 -0.17 -3.25 11.32
CA PHE A 180 -1.46 -3.66 10.80
C PHE A 180 -2.32 -2.45 10.51
N LEU A 181 -2.98 -2.47 9.35
CA LEU A 181 -4.07 -1.57 8.99
C LEU A 181 -5.35 -2.37 8.85
N TYR A 182 -6.46 -1.73 9.18
CA TYR A 182 -7.76 -2.37 9.17
C TYR A 182 -8.69 -1.67 8.19
N ALA A 183 -9.54 -2.46 7.56
CA ALA A 183 -10.55 -1.98 6.63
C ALA A 183 -11.89 -2.64 6.91
N SER A 184 -12.94 -1.90 6.59
CA SER A 184 -14.31 -2.40 6.57
C SER A 184 -14.96 -2.01 5.25
N MET A 185 -15.85 -2.85 4.76
CA MET A 185 -16.59 -2.61 3.53
C MET A 185 -18.07 -2.89 3.77
N THR A 186 -18.93 -2.00 3.27
CA THR A 186 -20.38 -2.14 3.40
C THR A 186 -20.90 -3.40 2.70
N ARG A 187 -22.10 -3.83 3.05
CA ARG A 187 -22.91 -4.63 2.16
C ARG A 187 -23.10 -3.90 0.83
N GLU A 188 -23.60 -4.60 -0.16
CA GLU A 188 -24.01 -3.96 -1.39
C GLU A 188 -25.08 -2.90 -1.11
N LEU A 189 -24.91 -1.73 -1.70
CA LEU A 189 -25.87 -0.64 -1.63
C LEU A 189 -27.05 -0.92 -2.58
N SER A 190 -28.25 -0.74 -2.10
CA SER A 190 -29.43 -0.77 -2.95
C SER A 190 -29.43 0.39 -3.95
N GLU A 191 -30.18 0.28 -5.02
CA GLU A 191 -30.34 1.37 -6.00
C GLU A 191 -30.84 2.68 -5.36
N SER A 192 -31.72 2.59 -4.36
CA SER A 192 -32.22 3.76 -3.63
C SER A 192 -31.11 4.43 -2.82
N GLU A 193 -30.22 3.65 -2.20
CA GLU A 193 -29.07 4.14 -1.45
C GLU A 193 -28.01 4.76 -2.38
N VAL A 194 -27.77 4.15 -3.54
CA VAL A 194 -26.89 4.72 -4.57
C VAL A 194 -27.41 6.06 -5.07
N ARG A 195 -28.72 6.18 -5.34
CA ARG A 195 -29.35 7.45 -5.73
C ARG A 195 -29.28 8.49 -4.62
N LYS A 196 -29.53 8.08 -3.37
CA LYS A 196 -29.49 8.97 -2.19
C LYS A 196 -28.06 9.51 -1.94
N LEU A 197 -27.05 8.69 -2.15
CA LEU A 197 -25.63 9.09 -2.07
C LEU A 197 -25.25 10.04 -3.21
N GLY A 198 -25.63 9.69 -4.45
CA GLY A 198 -25.15 10.39 -5.64
C GLY A 198 -23.64 10.21 -5.88
N GLY A 199 -23.03 11.23 -6.49
CA GLY A 199 -21.61 11.25 -6.81
C GLY A 199 -21.24 10.27 -7.93
N GLU A 200 -19.93 10.20 -8.22
CA GLU A 200 -19.40 9.32 -9.24
C GLU A 200 -19.60 7.83 -8.90
N PRO A 201 -19.77 6.96 -9.89
CA PRO A 201 -19.97 5.53 -9.66
C PRO A 201 -18.83 4.87 -8.89
N SER A 202 -17.59 5.29 -9.15
CA SER A 202 -16.39 4.76 -8.52
C SER A 202 -15.36 5.86 -8.31
N TRP A 203 -14.82 5.96 -7.11
CA TRP A 203 -13.76 6.90 -6.76
C TRP A 203 -12.95 6.39 -5.56
N GLY A 204 -11.76 6.98 -5.38
CA GLY A 204 -10.91 6.69 -4.22
C GLY A 204 -10.27 7.95 -3.66
N ALA A 205 -10.43 8.16 -2.36
CA ALA A 205 -9.86 9.25 -1.61
C ALA A 205 -8.88 8.72 -0.56
N ALA A 206 -7.63 9.15 -0.64
CA ALA A 206 -6.68 9.05 0.45
C ALA A 206 -6.85 10.28 1.35
N PRO A 207 -6.68 10.18 2.66
CA PRO A 207 -6.74 11.36 3.52
C PRO A 207 -5.53 12.28 3.30
N ALA A 208 -5.72 13.59 3.44
CA ALA A 208 -4.62 14.54 3.41
C ALA A 208 -3.62 14.27 4.54
N ASN A 209 -4.09 13.91 5.73
CA ASN A 209 -3.23 13.39 6.79
C ASN A 209 -3.06 11.86 6.63
N PRO A 210 -1.84 11.32 6.55
CA PRO A 210 -1.58 9.88 6.33
C PRO A 210 -2.23 8.93 7.34
N PHE A 211 -2.53 9.41 8.55
CA PHE A 211 -3.19 8.64 9.62
C PHE A 211 -4.73 8.79 9.64
N GLY A 212 -5.27 9.51 8.67
CA GLY A 212 -6.70 9.64 8.43
C GLY A 212 -7.32 8.40 7.77
N SER A 213 -8.57 8.55 7.31
CA SER A 213 -9.33 7.48 6.67
C SER A 213 -9.21 7.53 5.16
N SER A 214 -8.70 6.46 4.56
CA SER A 214 -8.90 6.24 3.13
C SER A 214 -10.30 5.71 2.88
N VAL A 215 -10.98 6.25 1.89
CA VAL A 215 -12.34 5.86 1.53
C VAL A 215 -12.42 5.56 0.04
N ARG A 216 -13.17 4.55 -0.33
CA ARG A 216 -13.42 4.20 -1.73
C ARG A 216 -14.87 3.84 -1.93
N LYS A 217 -15.48 4.40 -2.97
CA LYS A 217 -16.72 3.88 -3.56
C LYS A 217 -16.33 2.96 -4.71
N ILE A 218 -16.83 1.76 -4.67
CA ILE A 218 -16.54 0.70 -5.65
C ILE A 218 -17.84 0.41 -6.39
N CYS A 219 -17.74 0.31 -7.70
CA CYS A 219 -18.81 -0.16 -8.59
C CYS A 219 -18.20 -1.23 -9.50
N GLY A 220 -18.68 -2.45 -9.40
CA GLY A 220 -18.12 -3.57 -10.17
C GLY A 220 -18.93 -4.85 -9.98
N THR A 221 -18.28 -5.98 -10.20
CA THR A 221 -18.90 -7.32 -10.12
C THR A 221 -19.58 -7.62 -8.78
N GLY A 222 -19.11 -6.99 -7.69
CA GLY A 222 -19.69 -7.11 -6.34
C GLY A 222 -20.74 -6.03 -6.00
N GLY A 223 -21.26 -5.29 -6.99
CA GLY A 223 -22.20 -4.21 -6.80
C GLY A 223 -21.56 -2.90 -6.32
N HIS A 224 -22.39 -2.00 -5.83
CA HIS A 224 -21.95 -0.72 -5.25
C HIS A 224 -21.63 -0.89 -3.78
N ARG A 225 -20.41 -0.58 -3.37
CA ARG A 225 -19.97 -0.70 -1.99
C ARG A 225 -19.09 0.48 -1.59
N ILE A 226 -19.02 0.77 -0.28
CA ILE A 226 -18.10 1.76 0.28
C ILE A 226 -17.14 1.03 1.21
N LEU A 227 -15.85 1.31 1.03
CA LEU A 227 -14.76 0.84 1.86
C LEU A 227 -14.20 2.00 2.68
N VAL A 228 -13.99 1.76 3.97
CA VAL A 228 -13.27 2.66 4.88
C VAL A 228 -12.06 1.93 5.43
N ARG A 229 -10.89 2.54 5.36
CA ARG A 229 -9.63 2.03 5.91
C ARG A 229 -9.00 3.08 6.81
N ASN A 230 -8.84 2.73 8.07
CA ASN A 230 -8.06 3.52 9.03
C ASN A 230 -7.51 2.59 10.12
N LYS A 231 -7.05 3.13 11.24
CA LYS A 231 -6.45 2.41 12.38
C LYS A 231 -5.14 1.70 12.05
N PHE A 232 -4.18 2.00 12.87
CA PHE A 232 -2.84 1.43 12.79
C PHE A 232 -2.53 0.70 14.10
N HIS A 233 -1.94 -0.47 13.99
CA HIS A 233 -1.55 -1.25 15.16
C HIS A 233 -0.17 -1.85 14.94
N PHE A 234 0.78 -1.54 15.83
CA PHE A 234 2.05 -2.23 15.88
C PHE A 234 1.88 -3.58 16.56
N SER A 235 2.37 -4.63 15.95
CA SER A 235 2.37 -5.97 16.55
C SER A 235 3.68 -6.68 16.22
N SER A 236 4.23 -7.37 17.23
CA SER A 236 5.33 -8.31 17.03
C SER A 236 4.86 -9.62 16.39
N SER A 237 3.54 -9.91 16.43
CA SER A 237 2.92 -11.03 15.72
C SER A 237 2.91 -10.77 14.21
N LEU A 238 2.98 -11.86 13.45
CA LEU A 238 2.88 -11.83 11.99
C LEU A 238 1.43 -11.89 11.50
N GLU A 239 0.44 -11.99 12.38
CA GLU A 239 -0.97 -12.11 12.04
C GLU A 239 -1.83 -11.16 12.89
N ALA A 240 -2.90 -10.63 12.28
CA ALA A 240 -3.93 -9.89 13.00
C ALA A 240 -4.93 -10.88 13.60
N SER A 241 -5.21 -10.75 14.89
CA SER A 241 -6.24 -11.56 15.53
C SER A 241 -7.66 -11.02 15.23
N GLU A 242 -8.66 -11.89 15.38
CA GLU A 242 -10.07 -11.44 15.33
C GLU A 242 -10.36 -10.37 16.39
N HIS A 243 -9.71 -10.45 17.54
CA HIS A 243 -9.84 -9.45 18.60
C HIS A 243 -9.36 -8.08 18.14
N ASP A 244 -8.25 -8.00 17.42
CA ASP A 244 -7.73 -6.74 16.88
C ASP A 244 -8.69 -6.14 15.85
N ILE A 245 -9.29 -6.97 14.98
CA ILE A 245 -10.32 -6.54 14.03
C ILE A 245 -11.54 -5.98 14.77
N LYS A 246 -12.05 -6.70 15.78
CA LYS A 246 -13.21 -6.27 16.59
C LYS A 246 -12.99 -4.91 17.26
N ARG A 247 -11.78 -4.59 17.70
CA ARG A 247 -11.46 -3.30 18.33
C ARG A 247 -11.58 -2.11 17.38
N THR A 248 -11.55 -2.32 16.07
CA THR A 248 -11.62 -1.24 15.06
C THR A 248 -13.06 -0.93 14.61
N VAL A 249 -14.03 -1.78 14.94
CA VAL A 249 -15.42 -1.70 14.48
C VAL A 249 -16.01 -0.31 14.72
N GLY A 250 -15.99 0.17 15.97
CA GLY A 250 -16.58 1.46 16.33
C GLY A 250 -15.93 2.67 15.65
N ASP A 251 -14.64 2.59 15.35
CA ASP A 251 -13.93 3.66 14.65
C ASP A 251 -14.29 3.68 13.14
N HIS A 252 -14.38 2.53 12.50
CA HIS A 252 -14.79 2.43 11.11
C HIS A 252 -16.25 2.85 10.90
N ASP A 253 -17.15 2.37 11.77
CA ASP A 253 -18.59 2.72 11.68
C ASP A 253 -18.80 4.22 11.92
N ARG A 254 -18.09 4.81 12.88
CA ARG A 254 -18.13 6.26 13.12
C ARG A 254 -17.58 7.04 11.93
N SER A 255 -16.47 6.62 11.37
CA SER A 255 -15.84 7.24 10.20
C SER A 255 -16.77 7.20 8.98
N PHE A 256 -17.47 6.09 8.76
CA PHE A 256 -18.45 5.92 7.70
C PHE A 256 -19.67 6.82 7.91
N LYS A 257 -20.30 6.77 9.09
CA LYS A 257 -21.51 7.56 9.39
C LYS A 257 -21.26 9.07 9.33
N ARG A 258 -20.10 9.53 9.72
CA ARG A 258 -19.72 10.95 9.59
C ARG A 258 -19.63 11.40 8.13
N ARG A 259 -19.08 10.58 7.28
CA ARG A 259 -18.90 10.88 5.85
C ARG A 259 -20.18 10.71 5.05
N PHE A 260 -21.01 9.76 5.45
CA PHE A 260 -22.21 9.37 4.73
C PHE A 260 -23.43 9.29 5.66
N PRO A 261 -23.85 10.41 6.29
CA PRO A 261 -25.01 10.39 7.19
C PRO A 261 -26.29 9.96 6.51
N MET A 262 -26.38 10.14 5.17
CA MET A 262 -27.51 9.66 4.36
C MET A 262 -27.57 8.12 4.25
N LEU A 263 -26.52 7.41 4.63
CA LEU A 263 -26.38 5.96 4.59
C LEU A 263 -26.14 5.36 6.00
N GLU A 264 -26.58 6.02 7.07
CA GLU A 264 -26.29 5.62 8.45
C GLU A 264 -26.75 4.21 8.83
N ASP A 265 -27.80 3.70 8.14
CA ASP A 265 -28.35 2.37 8.34
C ASP A 265 -27.65 1.27 7.52
N VAL A 266 -26.67 1.64 6.71
CA VAL A 266 -25.91 0.67 5.90
C VAL A 266 -24.85 -0.01 6.77
N GLU A 267 -24.92 -1.32 6.86
CA GLU A 267 -24.02 -2.13 7.66
C GLU A 267 -22.72 -2.49 6.91
N MET A 268 -21.66 -2.67 7.68
CA MET A 268 -20.41 -3.23 7.18
C MET A 268 -20.49 -4.77 7.14
N GLU A 269 -20.43 -5.33 5.93
CA GLU A 269 -20.47 -6.77 5.69
C GLU A 269 -19.12 -7.44 5.90
N TYR A 270 -18.03 -6.76 5.48
CA TYR A 270 -16.68 -7.31 5.56
C TYR A 270 -15.79 -6.44 6.45
N ARG A 271 -14.95 -7.10 7.24
CA ARG A 271 -13.93 -6.45 8.06
C ARG A 271 -12.67 -7.31 8.06
N TRP A 272 -11.51 -6.69 7.86
CA TRP A 272 -10.24 -7.40 7.82
C TRP A 272 -9.08 -6.53 8.25
N GLY A 273 -7.95 -7.17 8.56
CA GLY A 273 -6.66 -6.53 8.78
C GLY A 273 -5.65 -6.92 7.71
N GLY A 274 -4.78 -5.99 7.35
CA GLY A 274 -3.65 -6.19 6.45
C GLY A 274 -2.36 -5.73 7.09
N ARG A 275 -1.27 -6.48 6.86
CA ARG A 275 0.04 -6.19 7.42
C ARG A 275 0.90 -5.42 6.43
N LEU A 276 1.50 -4.34 6.92
CA LEU A 276 2.62 -3.65 6.29
C LEU A 276 3.92 -4.07 6.97
N CYS A 277 4.99 -4.13 6.19
CA CYS A 277 6.34 -4.23 6.69
C CYS A 277 7.05 -2.90 6.45
N LEU A 278 7.53 -2.29 7.52
CA LEU A 278 8.23 -1.02 7.50
C LEU A 278 9.63 -1.19 8.09
N SER A 279 10.57 -0.39 7.65
CA SER A 279 11.84 -0.17 8.33
C SER A 279 11.84 1.20 9.00
N ARG A 280 12.56 1.37 10.09
CA ARG A 280 12.61 2.63 10.83
C ARG A 280 13.14 3.80 9.99
N ASN A 281 14.08 3.54 9.09
CA ASN A 281 14.70 4.53 8.20
C ASN A 281 14.10 4.54 6.79
N GLY A 282 12.93 3.90 6.56
CA GLY A 282 12.19 3.96 5.30
C GLY A 282 12.82 3.20 4.12
N VAL A 283 13.93 2.48 4.33
CA VAL A 283 14.62 1.75 3.26
C VAL A 283 14.06 0.35 3.05
N GLN A 284 14.15 -0.15 1.83
CA GLN A 284 13.77 -1.52 1.47
C GLN A 284 14.88 -2.52 1.82
N VAL A 285 14.54 -3.80 1.81
CA VAL A 285 15.53 -4.88 1.81
C VAL A 285 15.64 -5.38 0.38
N PHE A 286 16.78 -5.14 -0.23
CA PHE A 286 17.02 -5.42 -1.64
C PHE A 286 18.44 -5.95 -1.88
N GLY A 287 18.59 -6.81 -2.89
CA GLY A 287 19.86 -7.32 -3.37
C GLY A 287 20.21 -8.72 -2.86
N GLU A 288 21.44 -9.16 -3.14
CA GLU A 288 21.97 -10.46 -2.72
C GLU A 288 22.32 -10.44 -1.24
N ILE A 289 21.57 -11.16 -0.41
CA ILE A 289 21.77 -11.23 1.05
C ILE A 289 22.71 -12.36 1.47
N GLU A 290 22.76 -13.41 0.69
CA GLU A 290 23.75 -14.49 0.72
C GLU A 290 23.98 -14.96 -0.71
N LYS A 291 25.10 -15.60 -0.99
CA LYS A 291 25.45 -16.03 -2.35
C LYS A 291 24.33 -16.87 -2.98
N GLY A 292 23.74 -16.36 -4.06
CA GLY A 292 22.60 -16.94 -4.77
C GLY A 292 21.25 -16.74 -4.08
N LEU A 293 21.19 -15.99 -2.99
CA LEU A 293 19.93 -15.66 -2.30
C LEU A 293 19.71 -14.15 -2.32
N PHE A 294 18.66 -13.74 -2.99
CA PHE A 294 18.27 -12.34 -3.17
C PHE A 294 17.04 -12.00 -2.34
N ALA A 295 16.89 -10.77 -1.95
CA ALA A 295 15.72 -10.25 -1.25
C ALA A 295 15.08 -9.09 -2.01
N ALA A 296 13.74 -9.05 -2.01
CA ALA A 296 12.89 -7.98 -2.53
C ALA A 296 11.75 -7.73 -1.53
N CYS A 297 12.08 -7.18 -0.36
CA CYS A 297 11.21 -7.12 0.81
C CYS A 297 11.13 -5.72 1.41
N CYS A 298 10.25 -5.54 2.39
CA CYS A 298 10.08 -4.30 3.16
C CYS A 298 9.70 -3.09 2.28
N GLN A 299 8.49 -3.14 1.68
CA GLN A 299 8.02 -2.14 0.72
C GLN A 299 7.55 -0.82 1.36
N ASN A 300 7.67 -0.67 2.69
CA ASN A 300 7.37 0.54 3.45
C ASN A 300 5.97 1.12 3.15
N GLY A 301 4.94 0.26 3.05
CA GLY A 301 3.55 0.66 2.82
C GLY A 301 3.17 0.96 1.37
N LEU A 302 4.13 1.06 0.45
CA LEU A 302 3.91 1.33 -0.98
C LEU A 302 4.03 0.04 -1.82
N GLY A 303 3.36 -1.03 -1.37
CA GLY A 303 3.53 -2.39 -1.88
C GLY A 303 3.36 -2.56 -3.38
N ALA A 304 2.41 -1.85 -4.00
CA ALA A 304 2.15 -2.02 -5.43
C ALA A 304 3.29 -1.48 -6.30
N SER A 305 3.70 -0.21 -6.13
CA SER A 305 4.79 0.39 -6.94
C SER A 305 6.17 -0.14 -6.55
N LYS A 306 6.51 -0.04 -5.26
CA LYS A 306 7.82 -0.50 -4.77
C LYS A 306 7.99 -2.01 -4.87
N GLY A 307 6.91 -2.78 -4.73
CA GLY A 307 6.95 -4.23 -4.89
C GLY A 307 7.17 -4.65 -6.34
N THR A 308 6.53 -3.98 -7.31
CA THR A 308 6.75 -4.19 -8.73
C THR A 308 8.21 -3.91 -9.11
N LEU A 309 8.74 -2.74 -8.70
CA LEU A 309 10.15 -2.39 -8.93
C LEU A 309 11.12 -3.39 -8.30
N ALA A 310 10.89 -3.72 -7.03
CA ALA A 310 11.77 -4.65 -6.32
C ALA A 310 11.77 -6.05 -6.97
N GLY A 311 10.62 -6.49 -7.51
CA GLY A 311 10.51 -7.75 -8.25
C GLY A 311 11.30 -7.71 -9.55
N ILE A 312 11.13 -6.67 -10.37
CA ILE A 312 11.84 -6.48 -11.63
C ILE A 312 13.36 -6.45 -11.37
N PHE A 313 13.79 -5.53 -10.50
CA PHE A 313 15.21 -5.33 -10.23
C PHE A 313 15.87 -6.55 -9.57
N ALA A 314 15.17 -7.28 -8.70
CA ALA A 314 15.71 -8.51 -8.12
C ALA A 314 15.89 -9.61 -9.17
N ALA A 315 14.98 -9.73 -10.15
CA ALA A 315 15.12 -10.68 -11.25
C ALA A 315 16.28 -10.28 -12.18
N GLU A 316 16.36 -9.00 -12.57
CA GLU A 316 17.45 -8.46 -13.39
C GLU A 316 18.81 -8.66 -12.71
N HIS A 317 18.94 -8.24 -11.44
CA HIS A 317 20.17 -8.40 -10.66
C HIS A 317 20.57 -9.87 -10.49
N ALA A 318 19.62 -10.75 -10.21
CA ALA A 318 19.86 -12.19 -10.16
C ALA A 318 20.32 -12.75 -11.50
N CYS A 319 19.93 -12.14 -12.62
CA CYS A 319 20.37 -12.49 -13.98
C CYS A 319 21.64 -11.75 -14.44
N GLN A 320 22.20 -10.89 -13.59
CA GLN A 320 23.38 -10.05 -13.89
C GLN A 320 23.11 -8.99 -14.97
N TYR A 321 21.87 -8.49 -15.04
CA TYR A 321 21.47 -7.33 -15.83
C TYR A 321 21.36 -6.10 -14.93
N ASP A 322 22.49 -5.56 -14.50
CA ASP A 322 22.49 -4.39 -13.64
C ASP A 322 22.31 -3.10 -14.44
N ASN A 323 21.62 -2.14 -13.85
CA ASN A 323 21.39 -0.81 -14.37
C ASN A 323 21.48 0.23 -13.25
N GLN A 324 21.49 1.53 -13.60
CA GLN A 324 21.65 2.61 -12.63
C GLN A 324 20.60 2.58 -11.49
N TYR A 325 19.38 2.14 -11.74
CA TYR A 325 18.34 2.05 -10.71
C TYR A 325 18.63 0.93 -9.71
N ILE A 326 19.20 -0.18 -10.17
CA ILE A 326 19.65 -1.30 -9.32
C ILE A 326 20.83 -0.85 -8.49
N GLU A 327 21.83 -0.20 -9.10
CA GLU A 327 22.99 0.34 -8.39
C GLU A 327 22.59 1.35 -7.31
N ASP A 328 21.68 2.29 -7.64
CA ASP A 328 21.13 3.25 -6.67
C ASP A 328 20.47 2.53 -5.49
N GLN A 329 19.76 1.43 -5.73
CA GLN A 329 19.07 0.67 -4.69
C GLN A 329 20.03 -0.18 -3.84
N LEU A 330 21.06 -0.76 -4.45
CA LEU A 330 22.12 -1.50 -3.75
C LEU A 330 22.96 -0.58 -2.84
N ASN A 331 23.09 0.68 -3.21
CA ASN A 331 23.80 1.70 -2.42
C ASN A 331 22.94 2.32 -1.30
N GLU A 332 21.66 1.98 -1.20
CA GLU A 332 20.83 2.41 -0.06
C GLU A 332 21.33 1.80 1.25
N ALA A 333 21.14 2.53 2.35
CA ALA A 333 21.46 2.02 3.68
C ALA A 333 20.63 0.76 4.02
N GLN A 334 21.13 -0.07 4.91
CA GLN A 334 20.36 -1.19 5.43
C GLN A 334 19.29 -0.74 6.44
N PRO A 335 18.17 -1.48 6.61
CA PRO A 335 17.22 -1.23 7.69
C PRO A 335 17.90 -1.15 9.04
N THR A 336 17.66 -0.06 9.78
CA THR A 336 18.26 0.14 11.10
C THR A 336 17.63 -0.78 12.16
N ARG A 337 18.41 -1.12 13.19
CA ARG A 337 17.90 -1.92 14.31
C ARG A 337 16.80 -1.18 15.06
N LEU A 338 15.77 -1.91 15.44
CA LEU A 338 14.73 -1.42 16.34
C LEU A 338 15.27 -1.40 17.79
N PRO A 339 14.73 -0.53 18.64
CA PRO A 339 14.96 -0.63 20.07
C PRO A 339 14.59 -2.03 20.58
N PRO A 340 15.21 -2.53 21.66
CA PRO A 340 14.82 -3.81 22.25
C PRO A 340 13.39 -3.74 22.82
N GLU A 341 12.72 -4.90 22.88
CA GLU A 341 11.44 -4.99 23.59
C GLU A 341 11.64 -4.77 25.10
N PRO A 342 10.70 -4.11 25.82
CA PRO A 342 9.41 -3.63 25.34
C PRO A 342 9.41 -2.22 24.73
N PHE A 343 10.58 -1.57 24.62
CA PHE A 343 10.69 -0.16 24.18
C PHE A 343 10.21 0.03 22.73
N ALA A 344 10.45 -0.94 21.85
CA ALA A 344 9.94 -0.90 20.48
C ALA A 344 8.41 -0.85 20.45
N THR A 345 7.76 -1.75 21.19
CA THR A 345 6.29 -1.81 21.27
C THR A 345 5.70 -0.55 21.91
N ILE A 346 6.26 -0.07 23.02
CA ILE A 346 5.76 1.13 23.70
C ILE A 346 5.92 2.34 22.80
N GLY A 347 7.10 2.54 22.19
CA GLY A 347 7.40 3.68 21.34
C GLY A 347 6.51 3.69 20.08
N ALA A 348 6.44 2.59 19.36
CA ALA A 348 5.62 2.49 18.15
C ALA A 348 4.13 2.68 18.46
N THR A 349 3.60 2.04 19.52
CA THR A 349 2.19 2.16 19.91
C THR A 349 1.85 3.59 20.31
N THR A 350 2.70 4.24 21.10
CA THR A 350 2.48 5.63 21.53
C THR A 350 2.51 6.59 20.34
N TYR A 351 3.48 6.42 19.44
CA TYR A 351 3.59 7.22 18.23
C TYR A 351 2.35 7.07 17.33
N LEU A 352 1.91 5.84 17.06
CA LEU A 352 0.73 5.59 16.22
C LEU A 352 -0.53 6.21 16.83
N LYS A 353 -0.76 6.06 18.13
CA LYS A 353 -1.92 6.65 18.83
C LYS A 353 -1.89 8.17 18.80
N TRP A 354 -0.70 8.77 18.98
CA TRP A 354 -0.53 10.20 18.89
C TRP A 354 -0.82 10.73 17.49
N GLN A 355 -0.30 10.08 16.45
CA GLN A 355 -0.56 10.44 15.05
C GLN A 355 -2.04 10.28 14.69
N GLU A 356 -2.69 9.20 15.12
CA GLU A 356 -4.13 9.02 14.93
C GLU A 356 -4.95 10.12 15.66
N TRP A 357 -4.50 10.58 16.80
CA TRP A 357 -5.14 11.69 17.50
C TRP A 357 -4.94 13.02 16.76
N CYS A 358 -3.75 13.30 16.25
CA CYS A 358 -3.44 14.47 15.44
C CYS A 358 -4.25 14.50 14.11
N ALA A 359 -4.59 13.34 13.56
CA ALA A 359 -5.38 13.26 12.34
C ALA A 359 -6.81 13.81 12.48
N GLY A 360 -7.36 13.89 13.69
CA GLY A 360 -8.61 14.59 13.98
C GLY A 360 -9.77 14.22 13.05
N LEU A 361 -10.29 15.21 12.31
CA LEU A 361 -11.39 15.03 11.36
C LEU A 361 -10.99 14.21 10.13
N GLU A 362 -9.72 14.13 9.79
CA GLU A 362 -9.26 13.28 8.69
C GLU A 362 -9.53 11.78 8.95
N LYS A 363 -9.75 11.40 10.22
CA LYS A 363 -10.07 10.07 10.66
C LYS A 363 -11.60 9.82 10.66
#